data_e0dae75ed7130167be8b5141c93b7b15
#
_entry.id   e0dae75ed7130167be8b5141c93b7b15
#
_cell.length_a   1.000
_cell.length_b   1.000
_cell.length_c   1.000
_cell.angle_alpha   90.00
_cell.angle_beta   90.00
_cell.angle_gamma   90.00
#
_symmetry.space_group_name_H-M   'P 1'
#
loop_
_entity.id
_entity.type
_entity.pdbx_description
1 polymer ?
#
loop_
_entity_poly.entity_id
_entity_poly.type
_entity_poly.pdbx_seq_one_letter_code
_entity_poly.pdbx_strand_id
1 'polypeptide(L)'
;MTGRSRLLGLALAVLAVTAGCTTGGDQQTVVAVTVTVGVSPASPSASASAAPGGTTRPSPTAGPTTPASSPSTRPPARSTSPSVQPVPPQAYATAADVAAAQKAVAAMTTAERAGAVVMASSSEVVGTDLVGRLHLGGVILMGSNGVVDGTSDGTPEQVAQVTARLQQQNQGAAPLLIGTDQEYGEVTRLEHGFTSFPGASELAAIPDTATAVTMTERVAAAAAAEMLAVGINVDFAPDADVLPEEGASSIGDRSYGSDPGRVGRLVTAAVTGYQKAGLPATLKHFPGIGSLAADTHEELPTLDEGCQQWAERDRVPMAAGVKAGAALAMTGHVRFPEAGNTERPASVDKSVVTGLLRGRGQEGCPGLGFTGVTVTDSLQMVPIANRYDSGEAAVAALLAGQDLLLMPVDPAKAVAGITAAVKAGTLPEQRLIDAATRVYALRLAVARTKRPSMSVISSPAHQELADEVRSLAG
;
A
#
# COMPACT_ATOMS: atom_id res chain seq x y z
N MET A 1 -3.45 -14.80 62.70
CA MET A 1 -3.80 -13.40 62.39
C MET A 1 -3.98 -13.35 60.90
N THR A 2 -5.05 -13.62 60.46
CA THR A 2 -6.10 -13.06 59.60
C THR A 2 -5.59 -12.07 58.54
N GLY A 3 -5.51 -12.51 57.30
CA GLY A 3 -5.37 -11.69 56.08
C GLY A 3 -6.43 -12.10 55.08
N ARG A 4 -7.36 -11.17 54.83
CA ARG A 4 -8.55 -11.33 53.99
C ARG A 4 -8.22 -11.22 52.48
N SER A 5 -8.62 -12.24 51.73
CA SER A 5 -8.72 -12.20 50.27
C SER A 5 -9.87 -11.27 49.85
N ARG A 6 -9.62 -10.34 48.93
CA ARG A 6 -10.66 -9.58 48.22
C ARG A 6 -10.85 -10.18 46.83
N LEU A 7 -12.02 -10.73 46.64
CA LEU A 7 -12.55 -11.06 45.31
C LEU A 7 -12.98 -9.76 44.60
N LEU A 8 -12.45 -9.50 43.42
CA LEU A 8 -12.92 -8.48 42.49
C LEU A 8 -13.96 -9.12 41.57
N GLY A 9 -15.20 -8.73 41.73
CA GLY A 9 -16.29 -9.11 40.81
C GLY A 9 -16.24 -8.21 39.57
N LEU A 10 -16.23 -8.83 38.42
CA LEU A 10 -16.38 -8.18 37.12
C LEU A 10 -17.87 -8.04 36.83
N ALA A 11 -18.39 -6.81 36.76
CA ALA A 11 -19.76 -6.53 36.34
C ALA A 11 -19.82 -6.41 34.82
N LEU A 12 -20.62 -7.23 34.17
CA LEU A 12 -20.90 -7.20 32.73
C LEU A 12 -22.06 -6.21 32.52
N ALA A 13 -21.83 -5.12 31.79
CA ALA A 13 -22.89 -4.23 31.36
C ALA A 13 -23.41 -4.68 29.99
N VAL A 14 -24.70 -5.04 29.94
CA VAL A 14 -25.39 -5.33 28.69
C VAL A 14 -26.04 -4.04 28.19
N LEU A 15 -25.62 -3.55 27.05
CA LEU A 15 -26.24 -2.40 26.36
C LEU A 15 -27.29 -2.96 25.39
N ALA A 16 -28.57 -2.72 25.65
CA ALA A 16 -29.64 -3.02 24.71
C ALA A 16 -29.93 -1.76 23.87
N VAL A 17 -29.72 -1.84 22.57
CA VAL A 17 -30.13 -0.79 21.62
C VAL A 17 -31.49 -1.22 21.04
N THR A 18 -32.55 -0.48 21.37
CA THR A 18 -33.86 -0.64 20.75
C THR A 18 -34.03 0.43 19.66
N ALA A 19 -34.01 0.00 18.39
CA ALA A 19 -34.48 0.84 17.30
C ALA A 19 -35.96 0.58 17.08
N GLY A 20 -36.82 1.57 17.32
CA GLY A 20 -38.23 1.51 17.01
C GLY A 20 -38.51 2.09 15.63
N CYS A 21 -39.08 1.29 14.74
CA CYS A 21 -39.81 1.79 13.58
C CYS A 21 -41.23 1.20 13.62
N THR A 22 -42.23 2.07 13.62
CA THR A 22 -43.63 1.73 13.47
C THR A 22 -44.01 1.85 12.02
N THR A 23 -44.57 0.77 11.41
CA THR A 23 -45.87 0.69 10.77
C THR A 23 -46.03 -0.61 9.98
N GLY A 24 -47.17 -1.32 10.16
CA GLY A 24 -47.72 -2.31 9.21
C GLY A 24 -47.36 -3.76 9.49
N GLY A 25 -48.36 -4.48 10.02
CA GLY A 25 -48.36 -5.87 10.43
C GLY A 25 -47.76 -6.88 9.49
N ASP A 26 -46.95 -7.71 10.08
CA ASP A 26 -46.89 -9.15 9.89
C ASP A 26 -45.96 -9.71 10.99
N GLN A 27 -46.35 -10.87 11.53
CA GLN A 27 -45.66 -11.47 12.68
C GLN A 27 -44.26 -11.97 12.26
N GLN A 28 -43.19 -11.36 12.76
CA GLN A 28 -41.87 -11.91 12.67
C GLN A 28 -41.52 -12.77 13.89
N THR A 29 -41.22 -14.03 13.61
CA THR A 29 -40.67 -14.96 14.59
C THR A 29 -39.23 -14.59 14.90
N VAL A 30 -38.93 -14.18 16.13
CA VAL A 30 -37.56 -13.91 16.59
C VAL A 30 -36.92 -15.25 16.97
N VAL A 31 -35.89 -15.65 16.22
CA VAL A 31 -35.05 -16.80 16.59
C VAL A 31 -33.89 -16.26 17.45
N ALA A 32 -33.89 -16.62 18.72
CA ALA A 32 -32.76 -16.31 19.60
C ALA A 32 -31.64 -17.35 19.39
N VAL A 33 -30.51 -16.92 18.92
CA VAL A 33 -29.29 -17.75 18.84
C VAL A 33 -28.48 -17.55 20.13
N THR A 34 -28.41 -18.61 20.95
CA THR A 34 -27.58 -18.63 22.16
C THR A 34 -26.21 -19.18 21.79
N VAL A 35 -25.17 -18.34 21.85
CA VAL A 35 -23.78 -18.78 21.67
C VAL A 35 -23.23 -19.13 23.07
N THR A 36 -22.93 -20.39 23.31
CA THR A 36 -22.29 -20.86 24.54
C THR A 36 -20.79 -20.96 24.30
N VAL A 37 -20.01 -20.09 24.92
CA VAL A 37 -18.54 -20.17 24.90
C VAL A 37 -18.09 -21.09 26.01
N GLY A 38 -17.61 -22.30 25.66
CA GLY A 38 -17.03 -23.24 26.60
C GLY A 38 -15.57 -22.89 26.88
N VAL A 39 -15.26 -22.59 28.14
CA VAL A 39 -13.88 -22.45 28.63
C VAL A 39 -13.48 -23.78 29.27
N SER A 40 -12.52 -24.50 28.67
CA SER A 40 -11.89 -25.67 29.28
C SER A 40 -10.71 -25.24 30.12
N PRO A 41 -10.57 -25.75 31.36
CA PRO A 41 -9.41 -25.45 32.18
C PRO A 41 -8.22 -26.35 31.82
N ALA A 42 -7.07 -25.73 31.63
CA ALA A 42 -5.79 -26.42 31.48
C ALA A 42 -5.32 -27.00 32.85
N SER A 43 -5.00 -28.28 32.87
CA SER A 43 -4.36 -28.96 34.04
C SER A 43 -2.84 -28.80 33.96
N PRO A 44 -2.18 -28.64 35.14
CA PRO A 44 -0.73 -28.55 35.22
C PRO A 44 -0.08 -29.93 35.27
N SER A 45 1.01 -30.11 34.54
CA SER A 45 1.88 -31.29 34.69
C SER A 45 3.21 -30.87 35.32
N ALA A 46 3.45 -31.33 36.51
CA ALA A 46 4.71 -31.23 37.22
C ALA A 46 5.49 -32.53 37.07
N SER A 47 6.81 -32.44 37.06
CA SER A 47 7.80 -33.34 37.69
C SER A 47 9.17 -33.12 37.06
N ALA A 48 10.13 -32.57 37.67
CA ALA A 48 11.00 -32.91 38.75
C ALA A 48 12.02 -34.02 38.45
N SER A 49 13.30 -33.60 38.67
CA SER A 49 14.45 -34.38 39.21
C SER A 49 15.22 -35.23 38.21
N ALA A 50 16.53 -35.21 38.09
CA ALA A 50 17.64 -35.09 39.02
C ALA A 50 18.98 -34.98 38.25
N ALA A 51 19.96 -34.29 38.79
CA ALA A 51 21.38 -34.45 38.49
C ALA A 51 21.90 -35.66 39.35
N PRO A 52 23.16 -36.16 39.31
CA PRO A 52 24.40 -35.40 39.20
C PRO A 52 25.58 -36.11 38.48
N GLY A 53 26.73 -35.47 38.48
CA GLY A 53 28.11 -36.01 38.35
C GLY A 53 28.79 -35.55 37.05
N GLY A 54 29.88 -34.89 37.01
CA GLY A 54 31.02 -34.76 37.88
C GLY A 54 32.28 -34.95 37.07
N THR A 55 33.30 -34.09 37.34
CA THR A 55 34.73 -34.24 36.97
C THR A 55 35.13 -33.77 35.57
N THR A 56 36.11 -33.00 35.33
CA THR A 56 37.33 -32.46 35.93
C THR A 56 38.01 -31.52 34.95
N ARG A 57 38.57 -30.43 35.48
CA ARG A 57 39.50 -29.51 34.81
C ARG A 57 40.86 -30.20 34.60
N PRO A 58 41.70 -29.78 33.61
CA PRO A 58 42.79 -28.90 34.00
C PRO A 58 43.10 -27.75 33.02
N SER A 59 43.45 -26.61 33.54
CA SER A 59 44.40 -25.67 32.95
C SER A 59 45.83 -26.24 33.18
N PRO A 60 46.81 -25.89 32.36
CA PRO A 60 47.54 -24.63 32.46
C PRO A 60 48.20 -24.17 31.13
N THR A 61 48.68 -23.02 30.97
CA THR A 61 50.06 -22.59 31.09
C THR A 61 50.24 -21.17 30.50
N ALA A 62 51.03 -20.39 31.23
CA ALA A 62 51.34 -18.99 30.94
C ALA A 62 52.53 -18.83 30.00
N GLY A 63 52.55 -17.67 29.32
CA GLY A 63 53.70 -16.87 28.92
C GLY A 63 53.89 -16.70 27.41
N PRO A 64 54.57 -15.65 26.92
CA PRO A 64 55.10 -14.50 27.67
C PRO A 64 54.63 -13.11 27.12
N THR A 65 54.83 -12.13 27.97
CA THR A 65 54.67 -10.68 27.77
C THR A 65 55.52 -10.09 26.62
N THR A 66 54.93 -9.18 25.85
CA THR A 66 55.64 -8.15 25.05
C THR A 66 54.95 -6.79 25.18
N PRO A 67 55.63 -5.68 24.97
CA PRO A 67 55.44 -4.46 25.77
C PRO A 67 54.41 -3.49 25.17
N ALA A 68 53.91 -2.60 26.04
CA ALA A 68 53.00 -1.51 25.77
C ALA A 68 53.49 -0.55 24.68
N SER A 69 52.63 -0.29 23.67
CA SER A 69 52.77 0.80 22.74
C SER A 69 51.89 1.98 23.16
N SER A 70 52.50 3.16 23.20
CA SER A 70 51.92 4.44 23.58
C SER A 70 50.67 4.84 22.80
N PRO A 71 49.75 5.65 23.35
CA PRO A 71 48.56 6.08 22.66
C PRO A 71 48.90 7.14 21.56
N SER A 72 48.63 6.77 20.33
CA SER A 72 48.63 7.71 19.19
C SER A 72 47.37 8.60 19.28
N THR A 73 47.58 9.88 19.50
CA THR A 73 46.51 10.90 19.40
C THR A 73 46.11 11.08 17.94
N ARG A 74 44.99 10.42 17.57
CA ARG A 74 44.30 10.66 16.29
C ARG A 74 43.51 11.97 16.38
N PRO A 75 43.62 12.90 15.42
CA PRO A 75 42.79 14.08 15.40
C PRO A 75 41.31 13.72 15.26
N PRO A 76 40.39 14.53 15.81
CA PRO A 76 38.95 14.26 15.65
C PRO A 76 38.59 14.27 14.16
N ALA A 77 37.90 13.19 13.75
CA ALA A 77 37.38 13.08 12.40
C ALA A 77 36.47 14.27 12.12
N ARG A 78 36.76 15.02 11.06
CA ARG A 78 35.83 16.02 10.52
C ARG A 78 34.49 15.31 10.27
N SER A 79 33.44 15.84 10.88
CA SER A 79 32.05 15.51 10.52
C SER A 79 31.86 15.88 9.04
N THR A 80 31.97 14.89 8.17
CA THR A 80 31.53 15.04 6.80
C THR A 80 29.99 14.96 6.84
N SER A 81 29.33 16.06 6.50
CA SER A 81 27.90 16.05 6.19
C SER A 81 27.60 14.87 5.27
N PRO A 82 26.56 14.07 5.53
CA PRO A 82 26.23 12.94 4.66
C PRO A 82 26.04 13.46 3.23
N SER A 83 26.83 12.95 2.31
CA SER A 83 26.65 13.25 0.89
C SER A 83 25.30 12.66 0.46
N VAL A 84 24.38 13.51 0.04
CA VAL A 84 23.10 13.09 -0.53
C VAL A 84 23.40 12.22 -1.74
N GLN A 85 23.10 10.93 -1.65
CA GLN A 85 23.25 10.03 -2.80
C GLN A 85 22.19 10.41 -3.84
N PRO A 86 22.53 10.44 -5.14
CA PRO A 86 21.55 10.74 -6.17
C PRO A 86 20.42 9.72 -6.15
N VAL A 87 19.17 10.17 -5.99
CA VAL A 87 17.99 9.32 -6.20
C VAL A 87 17.90 9.04 -7.70
N PRO A 88 17.79 7.77 -8.12
CA PRO A 88 17.67 7.44 -9.54
C PRO A 88 16.47 8.13 -10.20
N PRO A 89 16.51 8.45 -11.50
CA PRO A 89 15.36 8.94 -12.23
C PRO A 89 14.16 8.00 -12.05
N GLN A 90 12.98 8.58 -11.82
CA GLN A 90 11.75 7.83 -11.67
C GLN A 90 11.07 7.61 -13.02
N ALA A 91 10.29 6.54 -13.15
CA ALA A 91 9.63 6.21 -14.41
C ALA A 91 8.69 7.32 -14.93
N TYR A 92 8.00 8.04 -14.03
CA TYR A 92 7.02 9.09 -14.35
C TYR A 92 7.55 10.51 -14.12
N ALA A 93 8.32 10.73 -13.05
CA ALA A 93 8.92 12.02 -12.76
C ALA A 93 10.19 12.23 -13.61
N THR A 94 10.40 13.44 -14.12
CA THR A 94 11.59 13.80 -14.88
C THR A 94 12.80 14.03 -13.96
N ALA A 95 14.01 14.05 -14.54
CA ALA A 95 15.22 14.42 -13.78
C ALA A 95 15.12 15.84 -13.17
N ALA A 96 14.41 16.76 -13.83
CA ALA A 96 14.16 18.10 -13.30
C ALA A 96 13.25 18.07 -12.08
N ASP A 97 12.19 17.21 -12.07
CA ASP A 97 11.33 17.04 -10.91
C ASP A 97 12.11 16.45 -9.72
N VAL A 98 12.95 15.45 -9.99
CA VAL A 98 13.81 14.85 -8.94
C VAL A 98 14.76 15.90 -8.34
N ALA A 99 15.41 16.71 -9.18
CA ALA A 99 16.31 17.76 -8.69
C ALA A 99 15.56 18.84 -7.88
N ALA A 100 14.37 19.25 -8.34
CA ALA A 100 13.52 20.19 -7.61
C ALA A 100 13.03 19.60 -6.28
N ALA A 101 12.65 18.31 -6.27
CA ALA A 101 12.24 17.59 -5.07
C ALA A 101 13.37 17.48 -4.05
N GLN A 102 14.60 17.14 -4.49
CA GLN A 102 15.77 17.09 -3.62
C GLN A 102 16.00 18.43 -2.90
N LYS A 103 15.90 19.54 -3.64
CA LYS A 103 16.03 20.88 -3.06
C LYS A 103 14.91 21.19 -2.06
N ALA A 104 13.66 20.86 -2.38
CA ALA A 104 12.53 21.09 -1.50
C ALA A 104 12.63 20.27 -0.22
N VAL A 105 12.89 18.95 -0.35
CA VAL A 105 12.99 18.01 0.79
C VAL A 105 14.20 18.33 1.68
N ALA A 106 15.31 18.83 1.12
CA ALA A 106 16.45 19.26 1.91
C ALA A 106 16.11 20.43 2.86
N ALA A 107 15.16 21.28 2.48
CA ALA A 107 14.69 22.41 3.30
C ALA A 107 13.64 22.01 4.36
N MET A 108 13.06 20.81 4.27
CA MET A 108 12.04 20.32 5.21
C MET A 108 12.66 19.88 6.54
N THR A 109 11.91 20.06 7.62
CA THR A 109 12.17 19.42 8.92
C THR A 109 11.95 17.90 8.82
N THR A 110 12.45 17.16 9.79
CA THR A 110 12.19 15.70 9.87
C THR A 110 10.69 15.39 9.96
N ALA A 111 9.92 16.20 10.68
CA ALA A 111 8.47 16.01 10.80
C ALA A 111 7.74 16.25 9.47
N GLU A 112 8.12 17.28 8.71
CA GLU A 112 7.55 17.54 7.38
C GLU A 112 7.89 16.43 6.40
N ARG A 113 9.12 15.91 6.42
CA ARG A 113 9.51 14.73 5.61
C ARG A 113 8.72 13.48 6.01
N ALA A 114 8.48 13.29 7.32
CA ALA A 114 7.70 12.17 7.83
C ALA A 114 6.22 12.26 7.37
N GLY A 115 5.64 13.46 7.39
CA GLY A 115 4.29 13.68 6.84
C GLY A 115 4.23 13.47 5.32
N ALA A 116 5.26 13.93 4.59
CA ALA A 116 5.32 13.86 3.14
C ALA A 116 5.31 12.41 2.58
N VAL A 117 5.61 11.41 3.39
CA VAL A 117 5.58 9.98 3.01
C VAL A 117 4.33 9.25 3.48
N VAL A 118 3.37 9.94 4.10
CA VAL A 118 2.11 9.37 4.59
C VAL A 118 0.95 9.77 3.68
N MET A 119 0.15 8.81 3.28
CA MET A 119 -1.11 8.98 2.57
C MET A 119 -2.26 8.45 3.44
N ALA A 120 -3.03 9.35 4.03
CA ALA A 120 -4.10 9.01 4.96
C ALA A 120 -5.42 8.68 4.23
N SER A 121 -6.33 7.97 4.90
CA SER A 121 -7.68 7.76 4.42
C SER A 121 -8.50 9.05 4.48
N SER A 122 -9.38 9.25 3.51
CA SER A 122 -10.37 10.35 3.54
C SER A 122 -11.25 10.31 4.78
N SER A 123 -11.60 9.12 5.27
CA SER A 123 -12.38 8.93 6.51
C SER A 123 -11.73 9.56 7.76
N GLU A 124 -10.40 9.69 7.76
CA GLU A 124 -9.64 10.23 8.89
C GLU A 124 -9.41 11.75 8.80
N VAL A 125 -9.37 12.28 7.57
CA VAL A 125 -8.91 13.65 7.34
C VAL A 125 -10.01 14.61 6.89
N VAL A 126 -11.08 14.12 6.27
CA VAL A 126 -12.21 14.99 5.84
C VAL A 126 -12.86 15.62 7.06
N GLY A 127 -13.05 16.93 7.01
CA GLY A 127 -13.60 17.71 8.14
C GLY A 127 -12.59 18.03 9.25
N THR A 128 -11.31 17.70 9.09
CA THR A 128 -10.22 18.02 10.02
C THR A 128 -9.18 18.93 9.37
N ASP A 129 -8.15 19.33 10.13
CA ASP A 129 -6.97 20.08 9.67
C ASP A 129 -5.71 19.18 9.50
N LEU A 130 -5.89 17.86 9.58
CA LEU A 130 -4.79 16.91 9.66
C LEU A 130 -3.83 16.96 8.45
N VAL A 131 -4.34 17.19 7.24
CA VAL A 131 -3.52 17.29 6.03
C VAL A 131 -2.46 18.37 6.19
N GLY A 132 -2.86 19.57 6.59
CA GLY A 132 -1.93 20.69 6.78
C GLY A 132 -1.05 20.51 8.03
N ARG A 133 -1.65 20.14 9.16
CA ARG A 133 -0.96 20.02 10.44
C ARG A 133 0.13 18.94 10.44
N LEU A 134 -0.10 17.85 9.72
CA LEU A 134 0.86 16.74 9.60
C LEU A 134 1.73 16.81 8.33
N HIS A 135 1.51 17.80 7.47
CA HIS A 135 2.19 17.93 6.17
C HIS A 135 2.08 16.67 5.30
N LEU A 136 0.89 16.06 5.24
CA LEU A 136 0.67 14.79 4.56
C LEU A 136 1.08 14.83 3.08
N GLY A 137 1.66 13.74 2.59
CA GLY A 137 2.01 13.55 1.18
C GLY A 137 0.81 13.33 0.29
N GLY A 138 -0.24 12.69 0.82
CA GLY A 138 -1.45 12.37 0.09
C GLY A 138 -2.65 12.02 0.95
N VAL A 139 -3.79 11.88 0.27
CA VAL A 139 -5.05 11.34 0.79
C VAL A 139 -5.61 10.37 -0.24
N ILE A 140 -6.02 9.18 0.19
CA ILE A 140 -6.81 8.28 -0.63
C ILE A 140 -8.29 8.51 -0.33
N LEU A 141 -9.09 8.69 -1.38
CA LEU A 141 -10.54 8.80 -1.28
C LEU A 141 -11.13 7.39 -1.12
N MET A 142 -11.77 7.18 0.02
CA MET A 142 -12.50 5.96 0.36
C MET A 142 -14.00 6.25 0.34
N GLY A 143 -14.78 5.22 0.55
CA GLY A 143 -16.23 5.31 0.60
C GLY A 143 -16.87 3.96 0.32
N SER A 144 -18.18 3.93 0.27
CA SER A 144 -18.95 2.73 -0.02
C SER A 144 -20.19 3.07 -0.85
N ASN A 145 -20.63 2.11 -1.67
CA ASN A 145 -21.83 2.24 -2.53
C ASN A 145 -21.79 3.53 -3.40
N GLY A 146 -20.63 3.85 -3.99
CA GLY A 146 -20.45 5.01 -4.84
C GLY A 146 -20.46 6.37 -4.10
N VAL A 147 -20.57 6.37 -2.78
CA VAL A 147 -20.54 7.59 -1.96
C VAL A 147 -19.15 7.73 -1.34
N VAL A 148 -18.37 8.68 -1.88
CA VAL A 148 -17.04 9.01 -1.37
C VAL A 148 -17.15 9.76 -0.05
N ASP A 149 -16.23 9.50 0.88
CA ASP A 149 -16.18 10.19 2.18
C ASP A 149 -16.17 11.72 2.03
N GLY A 150 -17.07 12.36 2.79
CA GLY A 150 -17.25 13.81 2.76
C GLY A 150 -18.18 14.31 1.65
N THR A 151 -18.81 13.41 0.92
CA THR A 151 -19.94 13.68 0.00
C THR A 151 -21.24 13.15 0.59
N SER A 152 -22.40 13.60 0.10
CA SER A 152 -23.69 13.01 0.45
C SER A 152 -24.13 11.95 -0.56
N ASP A 153 -23.81 12.15 -1.84
CA ASP A 153 -24.32 11.34 -2.94
C ASP A 153 -23.20 10.87 -3.91
N GLY A 154 -21.95 11.24 -3.66
CA GLY A 154 -20.82 10.83 -4.50
C GLY A 154 -20.79 11.45 -5.90
N THR A 155 -21.56 12.52 -6.18
CA THR A 155 -21.58 13.13 -7.51
C THR A 155 -20.25 13.78 -7.89
N PRO A 156 -19.94 13.95 -9.20
CA PRO A 156 -18.70 14.57 -9.64
C PRO A 156 -18.43 15.95 -9.01
N GLU A 157 -19.45 16.79 -8.86
CA GLU A 157 -19.33 18.11 -8.22
C GLU A 157 -18.96 18.01 -6.75
N GLN A 158 -19.55 17.06 -6.02
CA GLN A 158 -19.26 16.84 -4.62
C GLN A 158 -17.84 16.28 -4.42
N VAL A 159 -17.43 15.32 -5.24
CA VAL A 159 -16.06 14.79 -5.23
C VAL A 159 -15.04 15.90 -5.54
N ALA A 160 -15.32 16.72 -6.56
CA ALA A 160 -14.47 17.86 -6.90
C ALA A 160 -14.37 18.90 -5.75
N GLN A 161 -15.43 19.10 -4.97
CA GLN A 161 -15.41 19.97 -3.78
C GLN A 161 -14.55 19.36 -2.66
N VAL A 162 -14.62 18.04 -2.43
CA VAL A 162 -13.78 17.35 -1.44
C VAL A 162 -12.31 17.47 -1.82
N THR A 163 -11.95 17.13 -3.06
CA THR A 163 -10.56 17.23 -3.54
C THR A 163 -10.02 18.65 -3.45
N ALA A 164 -10.82 19.65 -3.80
CA ALA A 164 -10.44 21.06 -3.70
C ALA A 164 -10.19 21.48 -2.24
N ARG A 165 -11.05 21.07 -1.29
CA ARG A 165 -10.85 21.35 0.15
C ARG A 165 -9.59 20.69 0.69
N LEU A 166 -9.30 19.46 0.29
CA LEU A 166 -8.07 18.77 0.70
C LEU A 166 -6.82 19.48 0.13
N GLN A 167 -6.86 19.92 -1.14
CA GLN A 167 -5.76 20.70 -1.73
C GLN A 167 -5.55 22.05 -1.02
N GLN A 168 -6.61 22.71 -0.54
CA GLN A 168 -6.50 23.98 0.20
C GLN A 168 -5.77 23.82 1.53
N GLN A 169 -5.80 22.65 2.16
CA GLN A 169 -5.04 22.35 3.37
C GLN A 169 -3.54 22.11 3.11
N ASN A 170 -3.18 21.79 1.87
CA ASN A 170 -1.78 21.51 1.52
C ASN A 170 -0.93 22.77 1.63
N GLN A 171 0.09 22.72 2.49
CA GLN A 171 1.00 23.86 2.74
C GLN A 171 2.23 23.85 1.82
N GLY A 172 2.45 22.77 1.07
CA GLY A 172 3.58 22.62 0.16
C GLY A 172 3.36 23.27 -1.20
N ALA A 173 4.45 23.57 -1.91
CA ALA A 173 4.40 24.11 -3.29
C ALA A 173 3.96 23.06 -4.33
N ALA A 174 4.20 21.76 -4.07
CA ALA A 174 3.70 20.67 -4.91
C ALA A 174 2.29 20.26 -4.45
N PRO A 175 1.36 19.90 -5.36
CA PRO A 175 0.00 19.50 -4.99
C PRO A 175 0.02 18.26 -4.10
N LEU A 176 -1.00 18.12 -3.24
CA LEU A 176 -1.27 16.89 -2.50
C LEU A 176 -1.56 15.76 -3.50
N LEU A 177 -1.04 14.54 -3.26
CA LEU A 177 -1.54 13.37 -3.97
C LEU A 177 -2.96 13.08 -3.47
N ILE A 178 -3.91 12.98 -4.37
CA ILE A 178 -5.26 12.54 -4.10
C ILE A 178 -5.51 11.30 -4.92
N GLY A 179 -5.57 10.17 -4.26
CA GLY A 179 -5.73 8.85 -4.88
C GLY A 179 -7.11 8.25 -4.68
N THR A 180 -7.37 7.18 -5.40
CA THR A 180 -8.52 6.29 -5.21
C THR A 180 -8.20 4.91 -5.76
N ASP A 181 -9.01 3.90 -5.43
CA ASP A 181 -9.04 2.60 -6.10
C ASP A 181 -10.20 2.60 -7.10
N GLN A 182 -9.94 2.99 -8.33
CA GLN A 182 -10.93 2.99 -9.39
C GLN A 182 -10.58 1.92 -10.44
N GLU A 183 -10.82 0.66 -10.08
CA GLU A 183 -10.50 -0.49 -10.93
C GLU A 183 -11.63 -0.80 -11.90
N TYR A 184 -12.83 -0.32 -11.59
CA TYR A 184 -14.11 -0.72 -12.19
C TYR A 184 -14.48 -2.19 -11.87
N GLY A 185 -15.69 -2.62 -12.24
CA GLY A 185 -16.19 -3.91 -11.75
C GLY A 185 -16.42 -3.88 -10.23
N GLU A 186 -15.87 -4.85 -9.51
CA GLU A 186 -16.09 -5.01 -8.07
C GLU A 186 -15.50 -3.85 -7.24
N VAL A 187 -14.36 -3.32 -7.64
CA VAL A 187 -13.71 -2.21 -6.92
C VAL A 187 -13.92 -0.91 -7.68
N THR A 188 -15.02 -0.26 -7.34
CA THR A 188 -15.44 1.03 -7.90
C THR A 188 -15.78 1.99 -6.79
N ARG A 189 -15.16 3.20 -6.79
CA ARG A 189 -15.42 4.26 -5.80
C ARG A 189 -16.25 5.39 -6.38
N LEU A 190 -16.10 5.64 -7.67
CA LEU A 190 -16.77 6.71 -8.41
C LEU A 190 -17.85 6.09 -9.28
N GLU A 191 -19.10 6.12 -8.80
CA GLU A 191 -20.24 5.50 -9.50
C GLU A 191 -21.26 6.55 -9.94
N HIS A 192 -21.70 7.39 -9.01
CA HIS A 192 -22.84 8.28 -9.22
C HIS A 192 -22.50 9.46 -10.15
N GLY A 193 -22.97 9.38 -11.39
CA GLY A 193 -22.76 10.40 -12.41
C GLY A 193 -21.44 10.25 -13.18
N PHE A 194 -20.64 9.23 -12.89
CA PHE A 194 -19.47 8.85 -13.69
C PHE A 194 -19.82 7.79 -14.73
N THR A 195 -18.94 7.60 -15.71
CA THR A 195 -19.09 6.50 -16.66
C THR A 195 -18.82 5.16 -15.98
N SER A 196 -19.76 4.22 -16.08
CA SER A 196 -19.53 2.83 -15.67
C SER A 196 -18.69 2.13 -16.73
N PHE A 197 -17.37 2.29 -16.68
CA PHE A 197 -16.48 1.56 -17.57
C PHE A 197 -16.40 0.08 -17.20
N PRO A 198 -16.14 -0.82 -18.17
CA PRO A 198 -15.91 -2.23 -17.92
C PRO A 198 -14.63 -2.45 -17.09
N GLY A 199 -14.67 -3.43 -16.20
CA GLY A 199 -13.54 -3.84 -15.37
C GLY A 199 -12.54 -4.73 -16.11
N ALA A 200 -11.52 -5.22 -15.38
CA ALA A 200 -10.43 -6.00 -15.96
C ALA A 200 -10.92 -7.32 -16.59
N SER A 201 -11.81 -8.06 -15.91
CA SER A 201 -12.37 -9.32 -16.43
C SER A 201 -13.18 -9.12 -17.71
N GLU A 202 -13.98 -8.05 -17.81
CA GLU A 202 -14.76 -7.72 -18.99
C GLU A 202 -13.84 -7.34 -20.17
N LEU A 203 -12.80 -6.54 -19.95
CA LEU A 203 -11.79 -6.21 -20.95
C LEU A 203 -11.04 -7.45 -21.43
N ALA A 204 -10.74 -8.37 -20.52
CA ALA A 204 -10.09 -9.64 -20.83
C ALA A 204 -11.02 -10.63 -21.53
N ALA A 205 -12.33 -10.50 -21.41
CA ALA A 205 -13.31 -11.34 -22.12
C ALA A 205 -13.32 -11.09 -23.65
N ILE A 206 -12.83 -9.95 -24.12
CA ILE A 206 -12.69 -9.68 -25.58
C ILE A 206 -11.78 -10.74 -26.20
N PRO A 207 -12.26 -11.59 -27.15
CA PRO A 207 -11.51 -12.75 -27.62
C PRO A 207 -10.21 -12.38 -28.33
N ASP A 208 -10.24 -11.35 -29.20
CA ASP A 208 -9.04 -10.89 -29.91
C ASP A 208 -8.16 -10.03 -29.00
N THR A 209 -6.94 -10.52 -28.73
CA THR A 209 -6.01 -9.85 -27.83
C THR A 209 -5.61 -8.46 -28.30
N ALA A 210 -5.47 -8.21 -29.59
CA ALA A 210 -5.08 -6.90 -30.11
C ALA A 210 -6.20 -5.87 -29.89
N THR A 211 -7.44 -6.29 -30.08
CA THR A 211 -8.63 -5.50 -29.77
C THR A 211 -8.74 -5.24 -28.27
N ALA A 212 -8.58 -6.28 -27.42
CA ALA A 212 -8.60 -6.14 -25.96
C ALA A 212 -7.55 -5.12 -25.47
N VAL A 213 -6.31 -5.18 -25.98
CA VAL A 213 -5.23 -4.21 -25.67
C VAL A 213 -5.63 -2.80 -26.07
N THR A 214 -6.19 -2.62 -27.27
CA THR A 214 -6.62 -1.30 -27.75
C THR A 214 -7.74 -0.72 -26.89
N MET A 215 -8.73 -1.55 -26.54
CA MET A 215 -9.86 -1.12 -25.70
C MET A 215 -9.41 -0.82 -24.28
N THR A 216 -8.52 -1.63 -23.70
CA THR A 216 -7.95 -1.37 -22.36
C THR A 216 -7.22 -0.03 -22.31
N GLU A 217 -6.39 0.30 -23.31
CA GLU A 217 -5.71 1.60 -23.37
C GLU A 217 -6.71 2.76 -23.48
N ARG A 218 -7.75 2.63 -24.31
CA ARG A 218 -8.79 3.65 -24.48
C ARG A 218 -9.62 3.86 -23.20
N VAL A 219 -10.05 2.78 -22.56
CA VAL A 219 -10.82 2.83 -21.30
C VAL A 219 -9.99 3.48 -20.20
N ALA A 220 -8.74 3.05 -20.02
CA ALA A 220 -7.86 3.63 -19.02
C ALA A 220 -7.63 5.15 -19.25
N ALA A 221 -7.48 5.58 -20.49
CA ALA A 221 -7.33 7.01 -20.80
C ALA A 221 -8.61 7.81 -20.52
N ALA A 222 -9.79 7.26 -20.83
CA ALA A 222 -11.07 7.90 -20.56
C ALA A 222 -11.37 7.97 -19.06
N ALA A 223 -11.13 6.87 -18.33
CA ALA A 223 -11.23 6.80 -16.88
C ALA A 223 -10.32 7.83 -16.19
N ALA A 224 -9.06 7.91 -16.63
CA ALA A 224 -8.13 8.92 -16.14
C ALA A 224 -8.64 10.36 -16.34
N ALA A 225 -9.26 10.64 -17.50
CA ALA A 225 -9.79 11.96 -17.76
C ALA A 225 -10.93 12.34 -16.81
N GLU A 226 -11.81 11.41 -16.45
CA GLU A 226 -12.89 11.64 -15.48
C GLU A 226 -12.34 11.85 -14.06
N MET A 227 -11.39 11.03 -13.61
CA MET A 227 -10.73 11.18 -12.32
C MET A 227 -9.98 12.50 -12.20
N LEU A 228 -9.19 12.86 -13.20
CA LEU A 228 -8.50 14.15 -13.25
C LEU A 228 -9.48 15.34 -13.22
N ALA A 229 -10.65 15.22 -13.88
CA ALA A 229 -11.66 16.28 -13.91
C ALA A 229 -12.22 16.60 -12.52
N VAL A 230 -12.27 15.64 -11.59
CA VAL A 230 -12.68 15.87 -10.20
C VAL A 230 -11.49 16.12 -9.26
N GLY A 231 -10.24 16.16 -9.77
CA GLY A 231 -9.05 16.50 -9.00
C GLY A 231 -8.36 15.32 -8.34
N ILE A 232 -8.75 14.08 -8.64
CA ILE A 232 -7.98 12.87 -8.33
C ILE A 232 -6.77 12.87 -9.27
N ASN A 233 -5.56 12.60 -8.74
CA ASN A 233 -4.32 12.71 -9.49
C ASN A 233 -3.38 11.49 -9.33
N VAL A 234 -3.88 10.40 -8.72
CA VAL A 234 -3.24 9.07 -8.65
C VAL A 234 -4.35 8.04 -8.67
N ASP A 235 -4.17 6.93 -9.38
CA ASP A 235 -5.05 5.77 -9.26
C ASP A 235 -4.28 4.54 -8.79
N PHE A 236 -4.87 3.78 -7.87
CA PHE A 236 -4.33 2.49 -7.43
C PHE A 236 -4.87 1.36 -8.33
N ALA A 237 -4.60 1.51 -9.62
CA ALA A 237 -4.86 0.57 -10.72
C ALA A 237 -3.74 0.69 -11.77
N PRO A 238 -3.50 -0.35 -12.60
CA PRO A 238 -4.25 -1.60 -12.72
C PRO A 238 -3.83 -2.66 -11.70
N ASP A 239 -4.76 -3.59 -11.44
CA ASP A 239 -4.43 -4.89 -10.86
C ASP A 239 -3.58 -5.68 -11.87
N ALA A 240 -2.48 -6.27 -11.41
CA ALA A 240 -1.54 -7.03 -12.23
C ALA A 240 -1.39 -8.48 -11.71
N ASP A 241 -2.27 -8.89 -10.80
CA ASP A 241 -2.32 -10.24 -10.26
C ASP A 241 -2.80 -11.24 -11.32
N VAL A 242 -2.21 -12.44 -11.30
CA VAL A 242 -2.55 -13.53 -12.23
C VAL A 242 -3.38 -14.57 -11.49
N LEU A 243 -4.56 -14.87 -11.99
CA LEU A 243 -5.43 -15.91 -11.42
C LEU A 243 -4.80 -17.30 -11.56
N PRO A 244 -5.13 -18.23 -10.68
CA PRO A 244 -4.79 -19.63 -10.89
C PRO A 244 -5.58 -20.18 -12.11
N GLU A 245 -5.05 -21.21 -12.77
CA GLU A 245 -5.81 -21.87 -13.84
C GLU A 245 -7.06 -22.58 -13.30
N GLU A 246 -6.97 -23.11 -12.08
CA GLU A 246 -8.06 -23.75 -11.35
C GLU A 246 -8.05 -23.31 -9.88
N GLY A 247 -9.21 -23.19 -9.26
CA GLY A 247 -9.36 -22.85 -7.85
C GLY A 247 -9.92 -21.46 -7.62
N ALA A 248 -10.03 -21.11 -6.35
CA ALA A 248 -10.55 -19.81 -5.91
C ALA A 248 -9.42 -18.78 -5.83
N SER A 249 -9.76 -17.53 -6.10
CA SER A 249 -8.89 -16.38 -5.90
C SER A 249 -9.67 -15.27 -5.17
N SER A 250 -9.04 -14.63 -4.20
CA SER A 250 -9.62 -13.44 -3.55
C SER A 250 -9.58 -12.20 -4.45
N ILE A 251 -8.84 -12.23 -5.56
CA ILE A 251 -8.78 -11.17 -6.55
C ILE A 251 -9.96 -11.24 -7.53
N GLY A 252 -10.36 -12.45 -7.94
CA GLY A 252 -11.54 -12.61 -8.79
C GLY A 252 -11.53 -11.75 -10.05
N ASP A 253 -12.66 -11.09 -10.31
CA ASP A 253 -12.89 -10.28 -11.52
C ASP A 253 -12.03 -8.99 -11.62
N ARG A 254 -11.26 -8.67 -10.59
CA ARG A 254 -10.29 -7.57 -10.63
C ARG A 254 -9.09 -7.86 -11.53
N SER A 255 -8.81 -9.15 -11.81
CA SER A 255 -7.71 -9.57 -12.67
C SER A 255 -8.11 -9.64 -14.15
N TYR A 256 -7.11 -9.48 -15.01
CA TYR A 256 -7.21 -9.74 -16.45
C TYR A 256 -7.12 -11.23 -16.82
N GLY A 257 -7.08 -12.17 -15.84
CA GLY A 257 -7.15 -13.62 -16.07
C GLY A 257 -5.94 -14.41 -15.64
N SER A 258 -5.80 -15.64 -16.18
CA SER A 258 -4.81 -16.64 -15.76
C SER A 258 -3.62 -16.81 -16.72
N ASP A 259 -3.65 -16.25 -17.93
CA ASP A 259 -2.47 -16.24 -18.84
C ASP A 259 -1.56 -15.05 -18.51
N PRO A 260 -0.37 -15.28 -17.89
CA PRO A 260 0.53 -14.20 -17.49
C PRO A 260 0.95 -13.28 -18.64
N GLY A 261 1.11 -13.85 -19.84
CA GLY A 261 1.49 -13.09 -21.02
C GLY A 261 0.37 -12.17 -21.50
N ARG A 262 -0.88 -12.64 -21.49
CA ARG A 262 -2.06 -11.81 -21.82
C ARG A 262 -2.30 -10.74 -20.76
N VAL A 263 -2.26 -11.11 -19.48
CA VAL A 263 -2.35 -10.15 -18.36
C VAL A 263 -1.29 -9.05 -18.51
N GLY A 264 -0.04 -9.41 -18.80
CA GLY A 264 1.04 -8.44 -18.99
C GLY A 264 0.80 -7.47 -20.16
N ARG A 265 0.16 -7.93 -21.25
CA ARG A 265 -0.22 -7.04 -22.37
C ARG A 265 -1.32 -6.06 -21.98
N LEU A 266 -2.34 -6.51 -21.26
CA LEU A 266 -3.44 -5.66 -20.82
C LEU A 266 -3.00 -4.68 -19.72
N VAL A 267 -2.19 -5.11 -18.75
CA VAL A 267 -1.54 -4.23 -17.77
C VAL A 267 -0.69 -3.15 -18.46
N THR A 268 0.09 -3.51 -19.49
CA THR A 268 0.85 -2.54 -20.29
C THR A 268 -0.06 -1.50 -20.93
N ALA A 269 -1.20 -1.92 -21.50
CA ALA A 269 -2.18 -1.04 -22.12
C ALA A 269 -2.82 -0.10 -21.08
N ALA A 270 -3.23 -0.62 -19.92
CA ALA A 270 -3.81 0.18 -18.86
C ALA A 270 -2.83 1.25 -18.33
N VAL A 271 -1.59 0.86 -18.00
CA VAL A 271 -0.53 1.81 -17.60
C VAL A 271 -0.32 2.88 -18.65
N THR A 272 -0.29 2.48 -19.92
CA THR A 272 -0.09 3.40 -21.04
C THR A 272 -1.26 4.39 -21.16
N GLY A 273 -2.50 3.91 -21.05
CA GLY A 273 -3.71 4.75 -21.15
C GLY A 273 -3.78 5.77 -20.00
N TYR A 274 -3.67 5.31 -18.76
CA TYR A 274 -3.67 6.18 -17.58
C TYR A 274 -2.59 7.26 -17.69
N GLN A 275 -1.35 6.88 -17.96
CA GLN A 275 -0.24 7.82 -17.93
C GLN A 275 -0.16 8.76 -19.15
N LYS A 276 -0.63 8.35 -20.33
CA LYS A 276 -0.82 9.26 -21.47
C LYS A 276 -1.84 10.36 -21.19
N ALA A 277 -2.89 10.04 -20.43
CA ALA A 277 -3.87 11.03 -19.97
C ALA A 277 -3.32 11.93 -18.85
N GLY A 278 -2.18 11.57 -18.23
CA GLY A 278 -1.54 12.32 -17.17
C GLY A 278 -1.88 11.86 -15.75
N LEU A 279 -2.47 10.68 -15.60
CA LEU A 279 -2.76 10.05 -14.31
C LEU A 279 -1.72 8.96 -14.01
N PRO A 280 -0.92 9.07 -12.93
CA PRO A 280 -0.02 8.02 -12.50
C PRO A 280 -0.76 6.72 -12.21
N ALA A 281 -0.29 5.63 -12.81
CA ALA A 281 -0.79 4.27 -12.61
C ALA A 281 0.00 3.54 -11.53
N THR A 282 -0.65 2.64 -10.81
CA THR A 282 -0.06 1.82 -9.74
C THR A 282 -0.22 0.33 -10.06
N LEU A 283 0.89 -0.38 -10.21
CA LEU A 283 0.86 -1.84 -10.32
C LEU A 283 0.57 -2.46 -8.95
N LYS A 284 -0.35 -3.41 -8.86
CA LYS A 284 -0.69 -4.12 -7.62
C LYS A 284 -1.10 -5.58 -7.87
N HIS A 285 -0.83 -6.45 -6.90
CA HIS A 285 -0.21 -6.26 -5.59
C HIS A 285 1.12 -7.05 -5.54
N PHE A 286 2.26 -6.39 -5.67
CA PHE A 286 3.55 -7.07 -5.64
C PHE A 286 3.76 -7.82 -4.30
N PRO A 287 4.29 -9.08 -4.27
CA PRO A 287 4.86 -9.86 -5.37
C PRO A 287 3.85 -10.58 -6.27
N GLY A 288 2.57 -10.61 -5.95
CA GLY A 288 1.46 -11.28 -6.58
C GLY A 288 0.59 -11.98 -5.53
N ILE A 289 -0.72 -11.77 -5.58
CA ILE A 289 -1.68 -12.38 -4.66
C ILE A 289 -2.84 -13.08 -5.41
N GLY A 290 -2.79 -13.08 -6.75
CA GLY A 290 -3.86 -13.58 -7.58
C GLY A 290 -4.13 -15.09 -7.43
N SER A 291 -3.15 -15.88 -7.01
CA SER A 291 -3.33 -17.32 -6.75
C SER A 291 -3.87 -17.64 -5.35
N LEU A 292 -4.05 -16.63 -4.50
CA LEU A 292 -4.46 -16.85 -3.12
C LEU A 292 -5.97 -16.83 -3.00
N ALA A 293 -6.54 -17.87 -2.37
CA ALA A 293 -7.95 -17.93 -2.01
C ALA A 293 -8.25 -17.08 -0.76
N ALA A 294 -7.24 -16.88 0.09
CA ALA A 294 -7.35 -16.13 1.33
C ALA A 294 -7.37 -14.62 1.08
N ASP A 295 -8.26 -13.90 1.77
CA ASP A 295 -8.34 -12.44 1.70
C ASP A 295 -7.23 -11.79 2.52
N THR A 296 -6.35 -11.05 1.85
CA THR A 296 -5.24 -10.31 2.48
C THR A 296 -5.71 -9.15 3.36
N HIS A 297 -6.98 -8.77 3.34
CA HIS A 297 -7.55 -7.82 4.30
C HIS A 297 -7.73 -8.44 5.68
N GLU A 298 -8.01 -9.74 5.77
CA GLU A 298 -8.39 -10.43 7.01
C GLU A 298 -7.25 -11.26 7.59
N GLU A 299 -6.38 -11.83 6.75
CA GLU A 299 -5.30 -12.70 7.20
C GLU A 299 -4.00 -12.49 6.42
N LEU A 300 -2.90 -13.05 6.94
CA LEU A 300 -1.59 -13.04 6.29
C LEU A 300 -1.33 -14.37 5.60
N PRO A 301 -1.72 -14.56 4.35
CA PRO A 301 -1.44 -15.77 3.61
C PRO A 301 0.04 -15.88 3.24
N THR A 302 0.41 -17.06 2.75
CA THR A 302 1.75 -17.34 2.24
C THR A 302 1.66 -17.65 0.73
N LEU A 303 2.51 -17.03 -0.04
CA LEU A 303 2.76 -17.39 -1.43
C LEU A 303 3.76 -18.54 -1.42
N ASP A 304 3.24 -19.77 -1.49
CA ASP A 304 4.01 -21.01 -1.33
C ASP A 304 4.60 -21.53 -2.67
N GLU A 305 4.82 -20.66 -3.62
CA GLU A 305 5.44 -21.01 -4.89
C GLU A 305 6.94 -20.70 -4.92
N GLY A 306 7.69 -21.55 -5.61
CA GLY A 306 9.12 -21.33 -5.80
C GLY A 306 9.42 -20.11 -6.67
N CYS A 307 10.61 -19.56 -6.53
CA CYS A 307 11.07 -18.41 -7.31
C CYS A 307 10.93 -18.57 -8.82
N GLN A 308 11.10 -19.79 -9.36
CA GLN A 308 10.95 -20.06 -10.79
C GLN A 308 9.48 -19.90 -11.21
N GLN A 309 8.54 -20.51 -10.49
CA GLN A 309 7.12 -20.43 -10.79
C GLN A 309 6.64 -18.98 -10.68
N TRP A 310 7.03 -18.26 -9.61
CA TRP A 310 6.77 -16.86 -9.45
C TRP A 310 7.30 -16.02 -10.63
N ALA A 311 8.51 -16.29 -11.07
CA ALA A 311 9.14 -15.55 -12.17
C ALA A 311 8.44 -15.78 -13.52
N GLU A 312 7.85 -16.95 -13.72
CA GLU A 312 7.13 -17.34 -14.93
C GLU A 312 5.66 -16.92 -14.91
N ARG A 313 5.08 -16.64 -13.74
CA ARG A 313 3.69 -16.24 -13.55
C ARG A 313 3.56 -14.79 -13.09
N ASP A 314 3.59 -14.52 -11.78
CA ASP A 314 3.21 -13.23 -11.20
C ASP A 314 4.17 -12.10 -11.56
N ARG A 315 5.45 -12.42 -11.71
CA ARG A 315 6.44 -11.43 -12.13
C ARG A 315 6.23 -10.94 -13.56
N VAL A 316 5.61 -11.72 -14.44
CA VAL A 316 5.47 -11.38 -15.88
C VAL A 316 4.67 -10.09 -16.09
N PRO A 317 3.42 -9.94 -15.59
CA PRO A 317 2.66 -8.70 -15.75
C PRO A 317 3.27 -7.55 -14.97
N MET A 318 3.83 -7.79 -13.78
CA MET A 318 4.53 -6.76 -13.01
C MET A 318 5.73 -6.20 -13.80
N ALA A 319 6.55 -7.07 -14.41
CA ALA A 319 7.67 -6.64 -15.24
C ALA A 319 7.22 -5.91 -16.50
N ALA A 320 6.10 -6.31 -17.10
CA ALA A 320 5.51 -5.63 -18.25
C ALA A 320 5.05 -4.22 -17.89
N GLY A 321 4.36 -4.04 -16.76
CA GLY A 321 3.94 -2.74 -16.27
C GLY A 321 5.12 -1.84 -15.87
N VAL A 322 6.16 -2.38 -15.25
CA VAL A 322 7.41 -1.64 -14.97
C VAL A 322 8.05 -1.17 -16.26
N LYS A 323 8.12 -2.05 -17.28
CA LYS A 323 8.65 -1.69 -18.61
C LYS A 323 7.79 -0.65 -19.33
N ALA A 324 6.47 -0.65 -19.12
CA ALA A 324 5.56 0.39 -19.60
C ALA A 324 5.73 1.74 -18.89
N GLY A 325 6.52 1.78 -17.81
CA GLY A 325 6.83 3.01 -17.08
C GLY A 325 5.83 3.34 -15.97
N ALA A 326 5.20 2.35 -15.34
CA ALA A 326 4.30 2.57 -14.21
C ALA A 326 4.93 3.48 -13.15
N ALA A 327 4.17 4.46 -12.69
CA ALA A 327 4.63 5.48 -11.75
C ALA A 327 4.79 4.93 -10.33
N LEU A 328 3.87 4.06 -9.92
CA LEU A 328 3.85 3.45 -8.59
C LEU A 328 3.79 1.91 -8.70
N ALA A 329 4.23 1.26 -7.62
CA ALA A 329 4.02 -0.17 -7.40
C ALA A 329 3.62 -0.40 -5.93
N MET A 330 2.47 -1.03 -5.73
CA MET A 330 1.92 -1.36 -4.42
C MET A 330 2.37 -2.76 -4.01
N THR A 331 2.77 -2.89 -2.76
CA THR A 331 3.20 -4.16 -2.17
C THR A 331 2.12 -4.68 -1.24
N GLY A 332 1.58 -5.83 -1.56
CA GLY A 332 0.54 -6.51 -0.77
C GLY A 332 1.04 -7.08 0.55
N HIS A 333 0.10 -7.51 1.39
CA HIS A 333 0.39 -8.11 2.69
C HIS A 333 0.34 -9.64 2.60
N VAL A 334 1.38 -10.22 2.01
CA VAL A 334 1.56 -11.66 1.84
C VAL A 334 2.95 -12.06 2.29
N ARG A 335 3.13 -13.25 2.85
CA ARG A 335 4.46 -13.82 3.09
C ARG A 335 4.98 -14.42 1.79
N PHE A 336 6.24 -14.14 1.49
CA PHE A 336 6.94 -14.75 0.36
C PHE A 336 8.28 -15.33 0.82
N PRO A 337 8.30 -16.58 1.33
CA PRO A 337 9.47 -17.21 1.93
C PRO A 337 10.67 -17.29 0.99
N GLU A 338 10.45 -17.50 -0.29
CA GLU A 338 11.49 -17.60 -1.32
C GLU A 338 12.31 -16.30 -1.48
N ALA A 339 11.76 -15.16 -1.07
CA ALA A 339 12.53 -13.90 -1.00
C ALA A 339 13.52 -13.86 0.18
N GLY A 340 13.50 -14.86 1.07
CA GLY A 340 14.43 -15.00 2.18
C GLY A 340 13.89 -14.64 3.56
N ASN A 341 12.60 -14.31 3.70
CA ASN A 341 11.96 -14.09 4.99
C ASN A 341 10.59 -14.78 5.05
N THR A 342 10.39 -15.60 6.07
CA THR A 342 9.19 -16.44 6.23
C THR A 342 8.12 -15.81 7.13
N GLU A 343 8.43 -14.72 7.86
CA GLU A 343 7.58 -14.26 8.97
C GLU A 343 6.88 -12.93 8.72
N ARG A 344 7.44 -12.09 7.83
CA ARG A 344 6.96 -10.73 7.62
C ARG A 344 6.06 -10.61 6.39
N PRO A 345 5.03 -9.73 6.43
CA PRO A 345 4.35 -9.29 5.22
C PRO A 345 5.32 -8.65 4.23
N ALA A 346 5.15 -8.89 2.95
CA ALA A 346 5.99 -8.38 1.86
C ALA A 346 6.16 -6.86 1.91
N SER A 347 5.12 -6.12 2.28
CA SER A 347 5.11 -4.65 2.40
C SER A 347 6.09 -4.09 3.44
N VAL A 348 6.48 -4.90 4.44
CA VAL A 348 7.45 -4.53 5.49
C VAL A 348 8.70 -5.43 5.47
N ASP A 349 8.90 -6.15 4.36
CA ASP A 349 10.05 -7.03 4.17
C ASP A 349 11.07 -6.43 3.19
N LYS A 350 12.30 -6.21 3.69
CA LYS A 350 13.38 -5.62 2.89
C LYS A 350 13.82 -6.51 1.73
N SER A 351 13.78 -7.83 1.87
CA SER A 351 14.17 -8.75 0.79
C SER A 351 13.18 -8.67 -0.37
N VAL A 352 11.89 -8.46 -0.08
CA VAL A 352 10.86 -8.27 -1.09
C VAL A 352 10.94 -6.86 -1.70
N VAL A 353 10.82 -5.80 -0.88
CA VAL A 353 10.72 -4.43 -1.41
C VAL A 353 12.06 -3.96 -2.00
N THR A 354 13.15 -4.05 -1.22
CA THR A 354 14.46 -3.59 -1.69
C THR A 354 15.12 -4.62 -2.60
N GLY A 355 14.97 -5.92 -2.30
CA GLY A 355 15.64 -6.99 -3.03
C GLY A 355 14.98 -7.31 -4.37
N LEU A 356 13.69 -7.62 -4.37
CA LEU A 356 12.97 -8.06 -5.58
C LEU A 356 12.29 -6.92 -6.34
N LEU A 357 11.56 -6.03 -5.67
CA LEU A 357 10.85 -4.97 -6.37
C LEU A 357 11.83 -3.92 -6.93
N ARG A 358 12.69 -3.35 -6.07
CA ARG A 358 13.65 -2.31 -6.48
C ARG A 358 14.97 -2.84 -7.01
N GLY A 359 15.40 -4.00 -6.52
CA GLY A 359 16.69 -4.61 -6.84
C GLY A 359 16.63 -5.51 -8.07
N ARG A 360 17.75 -6.19 -8.27
CA ARG A 360 17.90 -7.20 -9.31
C ARG A 360 17.47 -8.60 -8.86
N GLY A 361 17.06 -8.72 -7.59
CA GLY A 361 16.74 -10.02 -6.98
C GLY A 361 17.99 -10.82 -6.62
N GLN A 362 17.83 -12.13 -6.55
CA GLN A 362 18.87 -13.10 -6.24
C GLN A 362 18.84 -14.23 -7.26
N GLU A 363 19.79 -15.16 -7.18
CA GLU A 363 19.84 -16.32 -8.07
C GLU A 363 18.53 -17.12 -8.00
N GLY A 364 17.92 -17.41 -9.14
CA GLY A 364 16.63 -18.08 -9.26
C GLY A 364 15.40 -17.18 -8.97
N CYS A 365 15.57 -16.01 -8.38
CA CYS A 365 14.49 -15.09 -8.01
C CYS A 365 14.76 -13.67 -8.56
N PRO A 366 14.54 -13.43 -9.86
CA PRO A 366 14.95 -12.19 -10.52
C PRO A 366 14.06 -11.01 -10.09
N GLY A 367 14.68 -9.89 -9.70
CA GLY A 367 13.98 -8.66 -9.34
C GLY A 367 13.45 -7.86 -10.55
N LEU A 368 12.71 -6.80 -10.27
CA LEU A 368 12.09 -5.94 -11.28
C LEU A 368 12.92 -4.70 -11.62
N GLY A 369 13.80 -4.24 -10.72
CA GLY A 369 14.55 -3.00 -10.92
C GLY A 369 13.66 -1.75 -10.93
N PHE A 370 12.55 -1.76 -10.21
CA PHE A 370 11.57 -0.67 -10.19
C PHE A 370 12.17 0.61 -9.61
N THR A 371 12.02 1.73 -10.32
CA THR A 371 12.59 3.03 -9.93
C THR A 371 11.55 4.06 -9.51
N GLY A 372 10.26 3.79 -9.72
CA GLY A 372 9.16 4.67 -9.31
C GLY A 372 8.90 4.70 -7.80
N VAL A 373 7.75 5.20 -7.40
CA VAL A 373 7.32 5.26 -6.01
C VAL A 373 6.77 3.90 -5.57
N THR A 374 7.38 3.29 -4.55
CA THR A 374 6.77 2.11 -3.92
C THR A 374 5.79 2.56 -2.85
N VAL A 375 4.64 1.91 -2.80
CA VAL A 375 3.59 2.18 -1.83
C VAL A 375 3.19 0.88 -1.12
N THR A 376 2.91 0.95 0.18
CA THR A 376 2.31 -0.18 0.89
C THR A 376 0.87 -0.37 0.45
N ASP A 377 0.34 -1.56 0.53
CA ASP A 377 -1.10 -1.75 0.70
C ASP A 377 -1.55 -1.11 2.02
N SER A 378 -2.86 -1.04 2.26
CA SER A 378 -3.41 -0.37 3.43
C SER A 378 -2.82 -0.91 4.73
N LEU A 379 -2.16 -0.04 5.50
CA LEU A 379 -1.62 -0.41 6.81
C LEU A 379 -2.72 -0.62 7.87
N GLN A 380 -3.99 -0.40 7.53
CA GLN A 380 -5.15 -0.74 8.36
C GLN A 380 -5.55 -2.22 8.27
N MET A 381 -5.07 -2.95 7.23
CA MET A 381 -5.37 -4.36 7.05
C MET A 381 -4.83 -5.21 8.21
N VAL A 382 -5.58 -6.25 8.56
CA VAL A 382 -5.31 -7.13 9.71
C VAL A 382 -3.88 -7.66 9.78
N PRO A 383 -3.23 -8.08 8.68
CA PRO A 383 -1.84 -8.54 8.69
C PRO A 383 -0.82 -7.56 9.27
N ILE A 384 -1.10 -6.28 9.19
CA ILE A 384 -0.25 -5.21 9.73
C ILE A 384 -0.80 -4.70 11.06
N ALA A 385 -2.07 -4.29 11.10
CA ALA A 385 -2.68 -3.64 12.26
C ALA A 385 -2.63 -4.49 13.55
N ASN A 386 -2.66 -5.82 13.42
CA ASN A 386 -2.55 -6.74 14.56
C ASN A 386 -1.11 -7.03 15.00
N ARG A 387 -0.10 -6.60 14.23
CA ARG A 387 1.32 -6.89 14.52
C ARG A 387 2.13 -5.67 14.91
N TYR A 388 1.72 -4.50 14.47
CA TYR A 388 2.46 -3.25 14.61
C TYR A 388 1.52 -2.14 15.06
N ASP A 389 1.98 -1.25 15.93
CA ASP A 389 1.32 0.05 16.04
C ASP A 389 1.62 0.93 14.79
N SER A 390 0.89 2.04 14.63
CA SER A 390 1.03 2.88 13.43
C SER A 390 2.44 3.44 13.22
N GLY A 391 3.16 3.74 14.32
CA GLY A 391 4.54 4.22 14.25
C GLY A 391 5.51 3.10 13.87
N GLU A 392 5.34 1.93 14.45
CA GLU A 392 6.14 0.74 14.17
C GLU A 392 5.94 0.27 12.72
N ALA A 393 4.68 0.19 12.25
CA ALA A 393 4.34 -0.16 10.87
C ALA A 393 5.00 0.79 9.86
N ALA A 394 4.89 2.09 10.12
CA ALA A 394 5.47 3.12 9.27
C ALA A 394 7.00 3.01 9.18
N VAL A 395 7.67 2.81 10.31
CA VAL A 395 9.13 2.65 10.36
C VAL A 395 9.57 1.36 9.68
N ALA A 396 8.87 0.23 9.93
CA ALA A 396 9.17 -1.05 9.30
C ALA A 396 9.03 -0.98 7.77
N ALA A 397 7.98 -0.36 7.26
CA ALA A 397 7.77 -0.16 5.83
C ALA A 397 8.87 0.70 5.18
N LEU A 398 9.25 1.83 5.81
CA LEU A 398 10.35 2.66 5.34
C LEU A 398 11.69 1.89 5.34
N LEU A 399 11.99 1.11 6.38
CA LEU A 399 13.19 0.27 6.44
C LEU A 399 13.20 -0.83 5.39
N ALA A 400 12.03 -1.35 5.02
CA ALA A 400 11.89 -2.31 3.94
C ALA A 400 12.20 -1.70 2.55
N GLY A 401 12.00 -0.39 2.39
CA GLY A 401 12.26 0.32 1.13
C GLY A 401 11.04 1.02 0.54
N GLN A 402 9.90 1.07 1.26
CA GLN A 402 8.70 1.80 0.84
C GLN A 402 8.94 3.30 0.83
N ASP A 403 8.28 4.01 -0.09
CA ASP A 403 8.36 5.47 -0.17
C ASP A 403 7.07 6.15 0.30
N LEU A 404 5.91 5.54 0.05
CA LEU A 404 4.60 6.04 0.42
C LEU A 404 3.89 5.02 1.33
N LEU A 405 3.37 5.48 2.43
CA LEU A 405 2.71 4.67 3.46
C LEU A 405 1.21 4.91 3.38
N LEU A 406 0.48 3.91 2.86
CA LEU A 406 -0.95 4.03 2.61
C LEU A 406 -1.76 3.70 3.86
N MET A 407 -2.68 4.58 4.24
CA MET A 407 -3.70 4.36 5.26
C MET A 407 -3.13 3.79 6.59
N PRO A 408 -2.15 4.44 7.26
CA PRO A 408 -1.82 4.02 8.62
C PRO A 408 -3.06 4.20 9.52
N VAL A 409 -3.27 3.29 10.47
CA VAL A 409 -4.43 3.33 11.41
C VAL A 409 -4.55 4.69 12.13
N ASP A 410 -3.43 5.32 12.42
CA ASP A 410 -3.35 6.66 13.01
C ASP A 410 -2.22 7.44 12.31
N PRO A 411 -2.55 8.35 11.39
CA PRO A 411 -1.54 9.12 10.65
C PRO A 411 -0.64 9.97 11.56
N ALA A 412 -1.18 10.49 12.66
CA ALA A 412 -0.40 11.31 13.59
C ALA A 412 0.64 10.46 14.35
N LYS A 413 0.27 9.24 14.78
CA LYS A 413 1.22 8.29 15.37
C LYS A 413 2.26 7.80 14.36
N ALA A 414 1.88 7.58 13.10
CA ALA A 414 2.82 7.22 12.04
C ALA A 414 3.90 8.31 11.86
N VAL A 415 3.50 9.57 11.70
CA VAL A 415 4.42 10.72 11.58
C VAL A 415 5.29 10.89 12.83
N ALA A 416 4.72 10.75 14.03
CA ALA A 416 5.45 10.83 15.29
C ALA A 416 6.46 9.68 15.43
N GLY A 417 6.08 8.44 15.09
CA GLY A 417 6.94 7.27 15.12
C GLY A 417 8.13 7.37 14.17
N ILE A 418 7.90 7.81 12.93
CA ILE A 418 8.97 8.07 11.95
C ILE A 418 9.95 9.12 12.50
N THR A 419 9.42 10.24 13.01
CA THR A 419 10.23 11.35 13.54
C THR A 419 11.08 10.88 14.73
N ALA A 420 10.48 10.10 15.64
CA ALA A 420 11.18 9.54 16.79
C ALA A 420 12.27 8.54 16.37
N ALA A 421 11.98 7.68 15.39
CA ALA A 421 12.93 6.68 14.89
C ALA A 421 14.15 7.33 14.21
N VAL A 422 13.95 8.41 13.43
CA VAL A 422 15.07 9.18 12.86
C VAL A 422 15.91 9.83 13.98
N LYS A 423 15.26 10.44 14.98
CA LYS A 423 15.96 11.06 16.12
C LYS A 423 16.74 10.03 16.93
N ALA A 424 16.23 8.82 17.09
CA ALA A 424 16.90 7.71 17.78
C ALA A 424 17.99 7.03 16.92
N GLY A 425 18.07 7.31 15.63
CA GLY A 425 18.99 6.67 14.68
C GLY A 425 18.58 5.24 14.27
N THR A 426 17.38 4.77 14.64
CA THR A 426 16.86 3.46 14.24
C THR A 426 16.31 3.45 12.81
N LEU A 427 15.85 4.60 12.32
CA LEU A 427 15.59 4.86 10.90
C LEU A 427 16.66 5.82 10.37
N PRO A 428 17.52 5.42 9.41
CA PRO A 428 18.49 6.33 8.80
C PRO A 428 17.79 7.55 8.18
N GLU A 429 18.20 8.76 8.54
CA GLU A 429 17.61 10.00 8.00
C GLU A 429 17.63 10.01 6.46
N GLN A 430 18.71 9.50 5.84
CA GLN A 430 18.82 9.42 4.40
C GLN A 430 17.71 8.57 3.78
N ARG A 431 17.25 7.47 4.45
CA ARG A 431 16.14 6.65 3.96
C ARG A 431 14.84 7.46 3.89
N LEU A 432 14.57 8.30 4.90
CA LEU A 432 13.40 9.18 4.91
C LEU A 432 13.52 10.27 3.83
N ILE A 433 14.72 10.87 3.66
CA ILE A 433 14.99 11.86 2.60
C ILE A 433 14.75 11.24 1.22
N ASP A 434 15.22 10.01 0.97
CA ASP A 434 15.04 9.31 -0.30
C ASP A 434 13.57 9.03 -0.59
N ALA A 435 12.80 8.59 0.41
CA ALA A 435 11.36 8.36 0.28
C ALA A 435 10.61 9.67 -0.01
N ALA A 436 10.82 10.68 0.82
CA ALA A 436 10.17 11.98 0.66
C ALA A 436 10.52 12.62 -0.70
N THR A 437 11.76 12.44 -1.17
CA THR A 437 12.18 12.95 -2.49
C THR A 437 11.42 12.28 -3.62
N ARG A 438 11.23 10.95 -3.59
CA ARG A 438 10.48 10.25 -4.64
C ARG A 438 9.00 10.65 -4.64
N VAL A 439 8.38 10.71 -3.47
CA VAL A 439 6.98 11.15 -3.34
C VAL A 439 6.83 12.60 -3.81
N TYR A 440 7.73 13.50 -3.40
CA TYR A 440 7.66 14.90 -3.79
C TYR A 440 7.92 15.11 -5.29
N ALA A 441 8.81 14.31 -5.91
CA ALA A 441 9.03 14.32 -7.35
C ALA A 441 7.78 13.87 -8.13
N LEU A 442 7.06 12.85 -7.64
CA LEU A 442 5.78 12.46 -8.18
C LEU A 442 4.74 13.59 -8.06
N ARG A 443 4.67 14.27 -6.91
CA ARG A 443 3.79 15.43 -6.69
C ARG A 443 4.10 16.57 -7.69
N LEU A 444 5.35 16.82 -8.00
CA LEU A 444 5.76 17.79 -9.03
C LEU A 444 5.38 17.32 -10.43
N ALA A 445 5.48 16.02 -10.70
CA ALA A 445 5.10 15.45 -11.98
C ALA A 445 3.59 15.62 -12.25
N VAL A 446 2.73 15.28 -11.28
CA VAL A 446 1.27 15.46 -11.43
C VAL A 446 0.85 16.92 -11.53
N ALA A 447 1.64 17.86 -10.98
CA ALA A 447 1.38 19.30 -11.10
C ALA A 447 1.42 19.80 -12.55
N ARG A 448 2.07 19.07 -13.47
CA ARG A 448 2.14 19.41 -14.89
C ARG A 448 0.91 18.98 -15.69
N THR A 449 0.13 18.06 -15.13
CA THR A 449 -1.06 17.55 -15.80
C THR A 449 -2.15 18.62 -15.86
N LYS A 450 -2.61 18.91 -17.06
CA LYS A 450 -3.74 19.82 -17.24
C LYS A 450 -5.03 19.09 -16.84
N ARG A 451 -5.75 19.65 -15.88
CA ARG A 451 -7.05 19.14 -15.46
C ARG A 451 -8.08 19.26 -16.59
N PRO A 452 -8.73 18.16 -17.02
CA PRO A 452 -9.84 18.22 -17.98
C PRO A 452 -11.04 19.00 -17.46
N SER A 453 -11.94 19.39 -18.37
CA SER A 453 -13.24 19.94 -17.99
C SER A 453 -14.13 18.85 -17.37
N MET A 454 -15.00 19.23 -16.43
CA MET A 454 -16.04 18.35 -15.89
C MET A 454 -16.97 17.76 -16.96
N SER A 455 -17.06 18.41 -18.12
CA SER A 455 -17.89 17.93 -19.25
C SER A 455 -17.41 16.64 -19.91
N VAL A 456 -16.21 16.13 -19.56
CA VAL A 456 -15.76 14.82 -20.03
C VAL A 456 -16.44 13.69 -19.26
N ILE A 457 -16.87 13.96 -18.02
CA ILE A 457 -17.47 12.97 -17.14
C ILE A 457 -18.81 12.55 -17.73
N SER A 458 -19.01 11.24 -17.85
CA SER A 458 -20.22 10.62 -18.39
C SER A 458 -20.59 11.19 -19.78
N SER A 459 -19.58 11.63 -20.56
CA SER A 459 -19.81 12.16 -21.90
C SER A 459 -20.35 11.06 -22.86
N PRO A 460 -21.08 11.43 -23.93
CA PRO A 460 -21.53 10.45 -24.90
C PRO A 460 -20.41 9.56 -25.45
N ALA A 461 -19.22 10.14 -25.70
CA ALA A 461 -18.07 9.37 -26.18
C ALA A 461 -17.55 8.34 -25.17
N HIS A 462 -17.62 8.64 -23.87
CA HIS A 462 -17.24 7.71 -22.82
C HIS A 462 -18.27 6.59 -22.64
N GLN A 463 -19.57 6.92 -22.73
CA GLN A 463 -20.65 5.92 -22.70
C GLN A 463 -20.57 4.98 -23.92
N GLU A 464 -20.40 5.54 -25.13
CA GLU A 464 -20.22 4.76 -26.35
C GLU A 464 -19.00 3.81 -26.26
N LEU A 465 -17.89 4.26 -25.65
CA LEU A 465 -16.71 3.42 -25.44
C LEU A 465 -17.02 2.25 -24.49
N ALA A 466 -17.73 2.50 -23.40
CA ALA A 466 -18.11 1.46 -22.46
C ALA A 466 -19.03 0.43 -23.11
N ASP A 467 -19.99 0.88 -23.92
CA ASP A 467 -20.92 0.00 -24.66
C ASP A 467 -20.19 -0.78 -25.77
N GLU A 468 -19.23 -0.16 -26.48
CA GLU A 468 -18.38 -0.82 -27.47
C GLU A 468 -17.65 -2.01 -26.85
N VAL A 469 -17.02 -1.82 -25.68
CA VAL A 469 -16.29 -2.89 -24.97
C VAL A 469 -17.24 -4.02 -24.57
N ARG A 470 -18.39 -3.72 -23.97
CA ARG A 470 -19.37 -4.75 -23.57
C ARG A 470 -19.86 -5.55 -24.77
N SER A 471 -20.08 -4.88 -25.91
CA SER A 471 -20.49 -5.56 -27.15
C SER A 471 -19.37 -6.47 -27.71
N LEU A 472 -18.11 -6.15 -27.48
CA LEU A 472 -16.98 -6.96 -27.94
C LEU A 472 -16.68 -8.14 -26.99
N ALA A 473 -17.03 -8.00 -25.72
CA ALA A 473 -16.83 -9.03 -24.69
C ALA A 473 -17.91 -10.13 -24.73
N GLY A 474 -19.10 -9.85 -25.28
CA GLY A 474 -20.22 -10.79 -25.49
C GLY A 474 -21.39 -10.51 -24.56
#